data_5515b171f5ed73f8a58d3c48685de774
#
_entry.id   5515b171f5ed73f8a58d3c48685de774
#
_cell.length_a   1.000
_cell.length_b   1.000
_cell.length_c   1.000
_cell.angle_alpha   90.00
_cell.angle_beta   90.00
_cell.angle_gamma   90.00
#
_symmetry.space_group_name_H-M   'P 1'
#
loop_
_entity.id
_entity.type
_entity.pdbx_description
1 polymer ?
#
loop_
_entity_poly.entity_id
_entity_poly.type
_entity_poly.pdbx_seq_one_letter_code
_entity_poly.pdbx_strand_id
1 'polypeptide(L)'
;MFEYPLRPEELYAHQGLGISEDAFHQMLEDMVDKKLLSKKEGFYFSPFARHENIVRRKKGNVNALEMMPTAIKWGKRIFRFPFVRSVSLSGSLSKNYFDEHSDIDFFVVTKSGRLWICRTLLILYWKSLSLKNKKYFCTNYFIDETVLEMEEKNHFTATELSYLVPLINAAGFNNLMTHNTWVKSYINNRAPVLSYTINVQPGIVKKAIEALLQNPIGDMLDNFLLKKTIERWRRKYPELAAEDFELQFRSRKNVCKRHTKGFQNKVLQQLETLRADYETRTGVKLS
;
A
#
# COMPACT_ATOMS: atom_id res chain seq x y z
N MET A 1 -0.67 -16.20 -9.38
CA MET A 1 0.36 -15.47 -8.61
C MET A 1 0.16 -15.63 -7.12
N PHE A 2 -1.00 -15.24 -6.58
CA PHE A 2 -1.19 -15.28 -5.14
C PHE A 2 -1.93 -16.54 -4.67
N GLU A 3 -2.67 -17.21 -5.54
CA GLU A 3 -3.54 -18.33 -5.19
C GLU A 3 -4.28 -18.09 -3.86
N TYR A 4 -4.75 -16.84 -3.67
CA TYR A 4 -5.26 -16.37 -2.40
C TYR A 4 -6.78 -16.52 -2.36
N PRO A 5 -7.33 -17.42 -1.51
CA PRO A 5 -8.76 -17.58 -1.38
C PRO A 5 -9.40 -16.30 -0.86
N LEU A 6 -10.52 -15.87 -1.44
CA LEU A 6 -11.22 -14.63 -1.08
C LEU A 6 -12.58 -14.92 -0.44
N ARG A 7 -12.99 -14.08 0.49
CA ARG A 7 -14.36 -14.07 1.01
C ARG A 7 -15.31 -13.34 0.05
N PRO A 8 -16.62 -13.62 0.09
CA PRO A 8 -17.56 -12.95 -0.80
C PRO A 8 -17.52 -11.42 -0.66
N GLU A 9 -17.35 -10.89 0.56
CA GLU A 9 -17.29 -9.44 0.80
C GLU A 9 -16.04 -8.82 0.14
N GLU A 10 -14.93 -9.56 0.11
CA GLU A 10 -13.71 -9.11 -0.54
C GLU A 10 -13.85 -9.12 -2.06
N LEU A 11 -14.54 -10.13 -2.62
CA LEU A 11 -14.86 -10.20 -4.05
C LEU A 11 -15.84 -9.07 -4.43
N TYR A 12 -16.88 -8.85 -3.61
CA TYR A 12 -17.87 -7.81 -3.83
C TYR A 12 -17.24 -6.41 -3.83
N ALA A 13 -16.23 -6.19 -2.99
CA ALA A 13 -15.50 -4.91 -2.97
C ALA A 13 -14.84 -4.57 -4.32
N HIS A 14 -14.45 -5.58 -5.10
CA HIS A 14 -13.73 -5.44 -6.37
C HIS A 14 -14.61 -5.56 -7.61
N GLN A 15 -15.91 -5.86 -7.46
CA GLN A 15 -16.80 -5.99 -8.61
C GLN A 15 -17.20 -4.61 -9.15
N GLY A 16 -17.18 -4.45 -10.47
CA GLY A 16 -17.61 -3.22 -11.17
C GLY A 16 -19.02 -3.28 -11.75
N LEU A 17 -19.83 -4.31 -11.40
CA LEU A 17 -21.06 -4.63 -12.11
C LEU A 17 -22.27 -3.78 -11.69
N GLY A 18 -22.18 -3.03 -10.59
CA GLY A 18 -23.29 -2.22 -10.07
C GLY A 18 -24.51 -3.02 -9.59
N ILE A 19 -24.31 -4.31 -9.25
CA ILE A 19 -25.36 -5.21 -8.74
C ILE A 19 -25.40 -5.19 -7.21
N SER A 20 -26.54 -5.59 -6.63
CA SER A 20 -26.68 -5.73 -5.18
C SER A 20 -25.80 -6.85 -4.63
N GLU A 21 -25.52 -6.83 -3.32
CA GLU A 21 -24.74 -7.86 -2.65
C GLU A 21 -25.40 -9.23 -2.75
N ASP A 22 -26.74 -9.30 -2.62
CA ASP A 22 -27.49 -10.55 -2.77
C ASP A 22 -27.37 -11.13 -4.19
N ALA A 23 -27.53 -10.30 -5.22
CA ALA A 23 -27.37 -10.72 -6.62
C ALA A 23 -25.94 -11.19 -6.91
N PHE A 24 -24.95 -10.54 -6.28
CA PHE A 24 -23.55 -10.95 -6.39
C PHE A 24 -23.29 -12.30 -5.71
N HIS A 25 -23.86 -12.52 -4.53
CA HIS A 25 -23.76 -13.81 -3.84
C HIS A 25 -24.39 -14.93 -4.67
N GLN A 26 -25.57 -14.71 -5.25
CA GLN A 26 -26.20 -15.69 -6.14
C GLN A 26 -25.31 -16.01 -7.35
N MET A 27 -24.72 -14.99 -7.97
CA MET A 27 -23.79 -15.16 -9.08
C MET A 27 -22.56 -16.02 -8.68
N LEU A 28 -22.02 -15.82 -7.48
CA LEU A 28 -20.89 -16.64 -7.00
C LEU A 28 -21.30 -18.12 -6.82
N GLU A 29 -22.50 -18.41 -6.29
CA GLU A 29 -23.01 -19.78 -6.17
C GLU A 29 -23.19 -20.42 -7.55
N ASP A 30 -23.79 -19.69 -8.51
CA ASP A 30 -23.94 -20.17 -9.89
C ASP A 30 -22.57 -20.48 -10.55
N MET A 31 -21.55 -19.70 -10.24
CA MET A 31 -20.18 -19.97 -10.72
C MET A 31 -19.57 -21.23 -10.08
N VAL A 32 -19.91 -21.51 -8.83
CA VAL A 32 -19.48 -22.76 -8.16
C VAL A 32 -20.19 -23.97 -8.78
N ASP A 33 -21.51 -23.91 -9.02
CA ASP A 33 -22.29 -24.97 -9.66
C ASP A 33 -21.76 -25.28 -11.08
N LYS A 34 -21.36 -24.25 -11.81
CA LYS A 34 -20.72 -24.37 -13.14
C LYS A 34 -19.24 -24.80 -13.08
N LYS A 35 -18.69 -25.08 -11.89
CA LYS A 35 -17.29 -25.45 -11.65
C LYS A 35 -16.27 -24.40 -12.14
N LEU A 36 -16.67 -23.15 -12.26
CA LEU A 36 -15.81 -22.02 -12.59
C LEU A 36 -15.06 -21.51 -11.35
N LEU A 37 -15.64 -21.70 -10.17
CA LEU A 37 -15.03 -21.45 -8.86
C LEU A 37 -15.16 -22.65 -7.96
N SER A 38 -14.27 -22.78 -7.00
CA SER A 38 -14.39 -23.68 -5.85
C SER A 38 -14.75 -22.88 -4.61
N LYS A 39 -15.62 -23.48 -3.75
CA LYS A 39 -16.01 -22.92 -2.45
C LYS A 39 -15.66 -23.90 -1.34
N LYS A 40 -14.97 -23.42 -0.30
CA LYS A 40 -14.70 -24.20 0.91
C LYS A 40 -14.55 -23.28 2.11
N GLU A 41 -15.23 -23.59 3.22
CA GLU A 41 -15.13 -22.85 4.49
C GLU A 41 -15.42 -21.34 4.36
N GLY A 42 -16.36 -20.98 3.44
CA GLY A 42 -16.72 -19.59 3.17
C GLY A 42 -15.72 -18.81 2.30
N PHE A 43 -14.73 -19.49 1.72
CA PHE A 43 -13.81 -18.91 0.76
C PHE A 43 -14.09 -19.39 -0.65
N TYR A 44 -13.94 -18.47 -1.62
CA TYR A 44 -13.97 -18.73 -3.05
C TYR A 44 -12.57 -18.65 -3.63
N PHE A 45 -12.24 -19.55 -4.53
CA PHE A 45 -10.91 -19.64 -5.15
C PHE A 45 -10.97 -20.39 -6.48
N SER A 46 -9.89 -20.29 -7.26
CA SER A 46 -9.78 -21.02 -8.53
C SER A 46 -9.88 -22.54 -8.31
N PRO A 47 -10.61 -23.29 -9.16
CA PRO A 47 -10.70 -24.76 -9.08
C PRO A 47 -9.35 -25.48 -9.10
N PHE A 48 -8.32 -24.80 -9.64
CA PHE A 48 -6.95 -25.33 -9.74
C PHE A 48 -6.08 -24.94 -8.54
N ALA A 49 -6.57 -24.13 -7.60
CA ALA A 49 -5.81 -23.72 -6.43
C ALA A 49 -5.78 -24.81 -5.35
N ARG A 50 -4.68 -24.88 -4.60
CA ARG A 50 -4.50 -25.86 -3.54
C ARG A 50 -5.34 -25.52 -2.31
N HIS A 51 -5.99 -26.51 -1.71
CA HIS A 51 -6.78 -26.32 -0.48
C HIS A 51 -5.97 -25.84 0.71
N GLU A 52 -4.67 -26.14 0.75
CA GLU A 52 -3.72 -25.66 1.77
C GLU A 52 -3.65 -24.14 1.85
N ASN A 53 -3.97 -23.45 0.75
CA ASN A 53 -4.02 -21.99 0.71
C ASN A 53 -5.06 -21.39 1.67
N ILE A 54 -6.16 -22.13 1.98
CA ILE A 54 -7.15 -21.70 2.98
C ILE A 54 -6.53 -21.73 4.38
N VAL A 55 -5.80 -22.80 4.71
CA VAL A 55 -5.13 -22.92 6.02
C VAL A 55 -4.08 -21.81 6.17
N ARG A 56 -3.27 -21.59 5.11
CA ARG A 56 -2.28 -20.51 5.08
C ARG A 56 -2.94 -19.14 5.25
N ARG A 57 -4.06 -18.91 4.58
CA ARG A 57 -4.82 -17.67 4.71
C ARG A 57 -5.32 -17.44 6.13
N LYS A 58 -5.99 -18.44 6.72
CA LYS A 58 -6.52 -18.34 8.09
C LYS A 58 -5.41 -18.03 9.10
N LYS A 59 -4.28 -18.75 9.00
CA LYS A 59 -3.10 -18.48 9.83
C LYS A 59 -2.59 -17.06 9.64
N GLY A 60 -2.47 -16.60 8.38
CA GLY A 60 -2.05 -15.25 8.06
C GLY A 60 -2.99 -14.17 8.60
N ASN A 61 -4.31 -14.42 8.61
CA ASN A 61 -5.28 -13.50 9.19
C ASN A 61 -5.15 -13.41 10.72
N VAL A 62 -4.95 -14.51 11.43
CA VAL A 62 -4.71 -14.51 12.89
C VAL A 62 -3.43 -13.74 13.20
N ASN A 63 -2.33 -14.06 12.53
CA ASN A 63 -1.06 -13.36 12.71
C ASN A 63 -1.19 -11.85 12.43
N ALA A 64 -2.01 -11.46 11.44
CA ALA A 64 -2.24 -10.05 11.13
C ALA A 64 -2.91 -9.31 12.30
N LEU A 65 -3.93 -9.89 12.92
CA LEU A 65 -4.58 -9.30 14.10
C LEU A 65 -3.58 -9.15 15.27
N GLU A 66 -2.76 -10.16 15.51
CA GLU A 66 -1.72 -10.11 16.57
C GLU A 66 -0.64 -9.06 16.27
N MET A 67 -0.38 -8.77 14.98
CA MET A 67 0.64 -7.80 14.58
C MET A 67 0.15 -6.33 14.60
N MET A 68 -1.16 -6.08 14.57
CA MET A 68 -1.73 -4.71 14.54
C MET A 68 -1.25 -3.82 15.70
N PRO A 69 -1.18 -4.28 16.97
CA PRO A 69 -0.63 -3.46 18.07
C PRO A 69 0.82 -3.04 17.81
N THR A 70 1.63 -3.92 17.19
CA THR A 70 3.00 -3.61 16.79
C THR A 70 3.04 -2.56 15.69
N ALA A 71 2.18 -2.66 14.67
CA ALA A 71 2.07 -1.67 13.61
C ALA A 71 1.69 -0.28 14.17
N ILE A 72 0.72 -0.21 15.07
CA ILE A 72 0.32 1.03 15.75
C ILE A 72 1.49 1.64 16.55
N LYS A 73 2.24 0.80 17.30
CA LYS A 73 3.42 1.24 18.04
C LYS A 73 4.48 1.86 17.14
N TRP A 74 4.76 1.23 15.98
CA TRP A 74 5.72 1.76 15.02
C TRP A 74 5.17 3.00 14.28
N GLY A 75 3.89 3.03 13.93
CA GLY A 75 3.23 4.22 13.40
C GLY A 75 3.38 5.44 14.32
N LYS A 76 3.16 5.26 15.63
CA LYS A 76 3.41 6.32 16.64
C LYS A 76 4.88 6.77 16.66
N ARG A 77 5.83 5.85 16.50
CA ARG A 77 7.26 6.20 16.43
C ARG A 77 7.58 7.00 15.17
N ILE A 78 7.08 6.59 14.02
CA ILE A 78 7.22 7.32 12.75
C ILE A 78 6.65 8.72 12.88
N PHE A 79 5.47 8.87 13.48
CA PHE A 79 4.81 10.18 13.64
C PHE A 79 5.63 11.17 14.49
N ARG A 80 6.46 10.70 15.43
CA ARG A 80 7.33 11.56 16.24
C ARG A 80 8.43 12.27 15.45
N PHE A 81 8.74 11.79 14.24
CA PHE A 81 9.76 12.42 13.39
C PHE A 81 9.24 13.74 12.82
N PRO A 82 10.15 14.73 12.65
CA PRO A 82 9.82 16.00 12.04
C PRO A 82 9.18 15.83 10.67
N PHE A 83 8.20 16.69 10.39
CA PHE A 83 7.50 16.80 9.12
C PHE A 83 6.57 15.62 8.76
N VAL A 84 6.45 14.57 9.56
CA VAL A 84 5.39 13.56 9.37
C VAL A 84 4.04 14.17 9.74
N ARG A 85 3.03 14.05 8.86
CA ARG A 85 1.66 14.55 9.08
C ARG A 85 0.67 13.43 9.35
N SER A 86 0.78 12.33 8.62
CA SER A 86 -0.08 11.16 8.77
C SER A 86 0.71 9.90 8.48
N VAL A 87 0.32 8.78 9.08
CA VAL A 87 0.90 7.47 8.85
C VAL A 87 -0.23 6.48 8.64
N SER A 88 -0.21 5.80 7.50
CA SER A 88 -1.11 4.70 7.18
C SER A 88 -0.32 3.40 7.02
N LEU A 89 -0.95 2.29 7.34
CA LEU A 89 -0.48 0.96 7.04
C LEU A 89 -0.77 0.63 5.58
N SER A 90 0.18 -0.02 4.92
CA SER A 90 0.06 -0.54 3.55
C SER A 90 0.54 -1.99 3.47
N GLY A 91 0.67 -2.53 2.28
CA GLY A 91 1.21 -3.87 2.06
C GLY A 91 0.27 -5.01 2.50
N SER A 92 0.83 -6.16 2.85
CA SER A 92 0.05 -7.37 3.18
C SER A 92 -0.75 -7.21 4.48
N LEU A 93 -0.18 -6.56 5.49
CA LEU A 93 -0.83 -6.38 6.78
C LEU A 93 -2.09 -5.51 6.68
N SER A 94 -2.11 -4.50 5.81
CA SER A 94 -3.32 -3.70 5.55
C SER A 94 -4.43 -4.49 4.85
N LYS A 95 -4.08 -5.62 4.23
CA LYS A 95 -4.99 -6.59 3.60
C LYS A 95 -5.32 -7.77 4.52
N ASN A 96 -5.12 -7.59 5.82
CA ASN A 96 -5.37 -8.60 6.86
C ASN A 96 -4.58 -9.90 6.67
N TYR A 97 -3.31 -9.81 6.21
CA TYR A 97 -2.43 -10.96 6.06
C TYR A 97 -1.03 -10.67 6.59
N PHE A 98 -0.49 -11.57 7.42
CA PHE A 98 0.88 -11.49 7.92
C PHE A 98 1.49 -12.88 8.11
N ASP A 99 2.72 -13.07 7.65
CA ASP A 99 3.51 -14.29 7.84
C ASP A 99 4.96 -13.98 8.20
N GLU A 100 5.80 -15.00 8.29
CA GLU A 100 7.22 -14.86 8.66
C GLU A 100 8.06 -14.05 7.66
N HIS A 101 7.62 -14.00 6.40
CA HIS A 101 8.27 -13.25 5.32
C HIS A 101 7.72 -11.83 5.15
N SER A 102 6.67 -11.50 5.89
CA SER A 102 6.00 -10.21 5.78
C SER A 102 6.72 -9.12 6.57
N ASP A 103 6.80 -7.93 5.97
CA ASP A 103 7.23 -6.71 6.61
C ASP A 103 6.01 -5.86 7.01
N ILE A 104 6.19 -4.90 7.92
CA ILE A 104 5.17 -3.88 8.17
C ILE A 104 5.49 -2.67 7.29
N ASP A 105 4.65 -2.43 6.30
CA ASP A 105 4.81 -1.35 5.34
C ASP A 105 4.01 -0.12 5.74
N PHE A 106 4.65 1.06 5.66
CA PHE A 106 4.03 2.33 6.00
C PHE A 106 3.98 3.28 4.81
N PHE A 107 2.83 3.89 4.63
CA PHE A 107 2.59 5.03 3.75
C PHE A 107 2.59 6.30 4.59
N VAL A 108 3.46 7.26 4.25
CA VAL A 108 3.71 8.44 5.07
C VAL A 108 3.36 9.71 4.30
N VAL A 109 2.44 10.51 4.85
CA VAL A 109 2.18 11.87 4.37
C VAL A 109 3.07 12.83 5.14
N THR A 110 3.80 13.67 4.41
CA THR A 110 4.75 14.64 4.99
C THR A 110 4.32 16.07 4.75
N LYS A 111 4.89 17.01 5.52
CA LYS A 111 4.74 18.43 5.27
C LYS A 111 5.34 18.82 3.93
N SER A 112 4.68 19.75 3.25
CA SER A 112 5.14 20.31 1.98
C SER A 112 6.60 20.74 2.01
N GLY A 113 7.34 20.30 0.98
CA GLY A 113 8.73 20.70 0.77
C GLY A 113 9.74 20.13 1.78
N ARG A 114 9.33 19.15 2.63
CA ARG A 114 10.19 18.57 3.69
C ARG A 114 10.22 17.04 3.65
N LEU A 115 9.83 16.46 2.54
CA LEU A 115 9.77 15.02 2.38
C LEU A 115 11.13 14.37 2.53
N TRP A 116 12.17 14.94 1.94
CA TRP A 116 13.50 14.32 1.90
C TRP A 116 14.26 14.45 3.21
N ILE A 117 14.05 15.52 3.96
CA ILE A 117 14.54 15.64 5.34
C ILE A 117 13.85 14.58 6.21
N CYS A 118 12.52 14.51 6.16
CA CYS A 118 11.74 13.55 6.92
C CYS A 118 12.19 12.11 6.63
N ARG A 119 12.22 11.74 5.35
CA ARG A 119 12.65 10.42 4.90
C ARG A 119 14.08 10.08 5.34
N THR A 120 15.00 11.03 5.21
CA THR A 120 16.40 10.79 5.59
C THR A 120 16.53 10.50 7.08
N LEU A 121 15.86 11.26 7.94
CA LEU A 121 15.84 11.02 9.38
C LEU A 121 15.26 9.65 9.72
N LEU A 122 14.16 9.25 9.07
CA LEU A 122 13.55 7.93 9.25
C LEU A 122 14.48 6.80 8.79
N ILE A 123 15.20 6.97 7.68
CA ILE A 123 16.18 5.97 7.19
C ILE A 123 17.41 5.90 8.13
N LEU A 124 17.88 7.01 8.67
CA LEU A 124 18.96 6.99 9.66
C LEU A 124 18.53 6.25 10.92
N TYR A 125 17.32 6.51 11.41
CA TYR A 125 16.75 5.78 12.54
C TYR A 125 16.59 4.28 12.23
N TRP A 126 16.05 3.92 11.04
CA TRP A 126 15.96 2.54 10.61
C TRP A 126 17.31 1.82 10.61
N LYS A 127 18.39 2.51 10.19
CA LYS A 127 19.74 1.93 10.21
C LYS A 127 20.24 1.66 11.63
N SER A 128 19.82 2.44 12.62
CA SER A 128 20.18 2.24 14.04
C SER A 128 19.42 1.08 14.69
N LEU A 129 18.35 0.57 14.07
CA LEU A 129 17.58 -0.55 14.61
C LEU A 129 18.32 -1.88 14.48
N SER A 130 18.06 -2.79 15.43
CA SER A 130 18.48 -4.18 15.33
C SER A 130 17.83 -4.88 14.11
N LEU A 131 18.48 -5.92 13.60
CA LEU A 131 17.97 -6.68 12.44
C LEU A 131 16.53 -7.19 12.66
N LYS A 132 16.23 -7.66 13.88
CA LYS A 132 14.88 -8.11 14.27
C LYS A 132 13.82 -7.02 14.13
N ASN A 133 14.15 -5.77 14.44
CA ASN A 133 13.21 -4.65 14.39
C ASN A 133 13.07 -4.02 13.01
N LYS A 134 14.02 -4.26 12.10
CA LYS A 134 14.02 -3.64 10.76
C LYS A 134 12.81 -4.04 9.92
N LYS A 135 12.32 -5.28 10.04
CA LYS A 135 11.13 -5.76 9.34
C LYS A 135 9.83 -5.08 9.79
N TYR A 136 9.82 -4.52 10.99
CA TYR A 136 8.67 -3.79 11.52
C TYR A 136 8.67 -2.29 11.19
N PHE A 137 9.60 -1.83 10.38
CA PHE A 137 9.77 -0.42 10.07
C PHE A 137 10.10 -0.23 8.58
N CYS A 138 9.19 -0.60 7.70
CA CYS A 138 9.38 -0.44 6.26
C CYS A 138 8.58 0.78 5.77
N THR A 139 9.27 1.88 5.49
CA THR A 139 8.65 3.09 4.93
C THR A 139 8.90 3.12 3.42
N ASN A 140 7.94 2.62 2.64
CA ASN A 140 8.09 2.40 1.21
C ASN A 140 7.55 3.53 0.35
N TYR A 141 6.59 4.30 0.87
CA TYR A 141 5.96 5.38 0.13
C TYR A 141 5.85 6.64 0.97
N PHE A 142 6.33 7.74 0.42
CA PHE A 142 6.19 9.08 0.97
C PHE A 142 5.54 9.99 -0.07
N ILE A 143 4.60 10.81 0.38
CA ILE A 143 3.98 11.86 -0.42
C ILE A 143 3.88 13.11 0.45
N ASP A 144 4.01 14.28 -0.14
CA ASP A 144 3.76 15.49 0.62
C ASP A 144 2.31 15.97 0.49
N GLU A 145 1.86 16.78 1.45
CA GLU A 145 0.48 17.23 1.57
C GLU A 145 0.00 18.13 0.43
N THR A 146 0.87 18.54 -0.50
CA THR A 146 0.52 19.40 -1.64
C THR A 146 0.22 18.65 -2.92
N VAL A 147 0.67 17.40 -3.05
CA VAL A 147 0.46 16.58 -4.24
C VAL A 147 -0.02 15.20 -3.81
N LEU A 148 -1.29 15.12 -3.48
CA LEU A 148 -1.93 13.90 -2.99
C LEU A 148 -2.54 13.04 -4.10
N GLU A 149 -2.72 13.57 -5.30
CA GLU A 149 -3.24 12.79 -6.43
C GLU A 149 -2.16 11.85 -6.95
N MET A 150 -2.51 10.55 -7.07
CA MET A 150 -1.61 9.54 -7.60
C MET A 150 -1.60 9.62 -9.12
N GLU A 151 -0.39 9.64 -9.71
CA GLU A 151 -0.23 9.72 -11.16
C GLU A 151 -0.60 8.41 -11.87
N GLU A 152 -0.27 7.28 -11.26
CA GLU A 152 -0.53 5.94 -11.83
C GLU A 152 -1.96 5.51 -11.51
N LYS A 153 -2.90 5.83 -12.40
CA LYS A 153 -4.31 5.46 -12.27
C LYS A 153 -4.55 4.09 -12.91
N ASN A 154 -4.27 3.04 -12.17
CA ASN A 154 -4.45 1.65 -12.61
C ASN A 154 -4.99 0.78 -11.47
N HIS A 155 -5.36 -0.46 -11.80
CA HIS A 155 -5.96 -1.41 -10.87
C HIS A 155 -5.06 -1.70 -9.66
N PHE A 156 -3.73 -1.77 -9.86
CA PHE A 156 -2.78 -2.01 -8.78
C PHE A 156 -2.78 -0.85 -7.77
N THR A 157 -2.62 0.39 -8.25
CA THR A 157 -2.60 1.58 -7.39
C THR A 157 -3.95 1.81 -6.71
N ALA A 158 -5.07 1.56 -7.42
CA ALA A 158 -6.41 1.60 -6.82
C ALA A 158 -6.53 0.62 -5.66
N THR A 159 -6.05 -0.63 -5.83
CA THR A 159 -6.03 -1.63 -4.77
C THR A 159 -5.17 -1.18 -3.60
N GLU A 160 -3.93 -0.72 -3.85
CA GLU A 160 -3.06 -0.27 -2.76
C GLU A 160 -3.67 0.87 -1.95
N LEU A 161 -4.28 1.87 -2.61
CA LEU A 161 -4.94 2.99 -1.94
C LEU A 161 -6.18 2.57 -1.16
N SER A 162 -7.05 1.74 -1.74
CA SER A 162 -8.30 1.31 -1.09
C SER A 162 -8.06 0.44 0.14
N TYR A 163 -6.90 -0.22 0.22
CA TYR A 163 -6.50 -1.04 1.36
C TYR A 163 -5.60 -0.32 2.36
N LEU A 164 -5.31 0.97 2.19
CA LEU A 164 -4.61 1.72 3.23
C LEU A 164 -5.45 1.76 4.52
N VAL A 165 -4.79 1.49 5.65
CA VAL A 165 -5.40 1.60 6.99
C VAL A 165 -4.75 2.76 7.71
N PRO A 166 -5.45 3.90 7.93
CA PRO A 166 -4.89 5.02 8.69
C PRO A 166 -4.64 4.62 10.13
N LEU A 167 -3.40 4.81 10.59
CA LEU A 167 -2.99 4.51 11.96
C LEU A 167 -2.86 5.78 12.80
N ILE A 168 -2.25 6.82 12.24
CA ILE A 168 -2.00 8.07 12.96
C ILE A 168 -2.52 9.25 12.15
N ASN A 169 -3.40 10.04 12.76
CA ASN A 169 -3.98 11.27 12.23
C ASN A 169 -4.62 11.08 10.85
N ALA A 170 -5.87 10.61 10.85
CA ALA A 170 -6.63 10.29 9.64
C ALA A 170 -6.80 11.45 8.65
N ALA A 171 -6.63 12.70 9.06
CA ALA A 171 -6.81 13.86 8.17
C ALA A 171 -5.98 13.76 6.88
N GLY A 172 -4.70 13.34 6.97
CA GLY A 172 -3.86 13.15 5.80
C GLY A 172 -4.35 12.02 4.89
N PHE A 173 -4.86 10.93 5.47
CA PHE A 173 -5.50 9.84 4.72
C PHE A 173 -6.80 10.31 4.05
N ASN A 174 -7.66 11.01 4.75
CA ASN A 174 -8.92 11.52 4.20
C ASN A 174 -8.66 12.46 3.02
N ASN A 175 -7.70 13.38 3.17
CA ASN A 175 -7.28 14.27 2.08
C ASN A 175 -6.70 13.47 0.89
N LEU A 176 -5.89 12.45 1.14
CA LEU A 176 -5.39 11.57 0.09
C LEU A 176 -6.55 10.91 -0.69
N MET A 177 -7.54 10.37 0.01
CA MET A 177 -8.69 9.71 -0.63
C MET A 177 -9.59 10.69 -1.40
N THR A 178 -9.74 11.92 -0.91
CA THR A 178 -10.51 12.98 -1.62
C THR A 178 -9.88 13.36 -2.96
N HIS A 179 -8.55 13.36 -3.06
CA HIS A 179 -7.83 13.63 -4.30
C HIS A 179 -7.75 12.41 -5.24
N ASN A 180 -8.13 11.23 -4.76
CA ASN A 180 -8.06 9.98 -5.52
C ASN A 180 -9.43 9.30 -5.66
N THR A 181 -10.47 10.06 -5.95
CA THR A 181 -11.84 9.56 -6.14
C THR A 181 -11.95 8.55 -7.30
N TRP A 182 -11.04 8.61 -8.26
CA TRP A 182 -10.92 7.66 -9.37
C TRP A 182 -10.72 6.20 -8.91
N VAL A 183 -10.24 5.98 -7.68
CA VAL A 183 -10.12 4.63 -7.07
C VAL A 183 -11.46 3.90 -7.10
N LYS A 184 -12.57 4.62 -6.95
CA LYS A 184 -13.93 4.05 -6.97
C LYS A 184 -14.32 3.44 -8.33
N SER A 185 -13.69 3.85 -9.44
CA SER A 185 -13.94 3.20 -10.74
C SER A 185 -13.32 1.81 -10.85
N TYR A 186 -12.41 1.46 -9.95
CA TYR A 186 -11.80 0.13 -9.87
C TYR A 186 -12.31 -0.68 -8.68
N ILE A 187 -12.55 -0.02 -7.53
CA ILE A 187 -12.94 -0.64 -6.27
C ILE A 187 -13.98 0.25 -5.61
N ASN A 188 -15.25 -0.03 -5.86
CA ASN A 188 -16.37 0.85 -5.52
C ASN A 188 -17.04 0.53 -4.18
N ASN A 189 -16.99 -0.72 -3.73
CA ASN A 189 -17.77 -1.20 -2.58
C ASN A 189 -16.94 -1.36 -1.29
N ARG A 190 -15.71 -0.82 -1.24
CA ARG A 190 -14.86 -0.93 -0.06
C ARG A 190 -14.92 0.33 0.80
N ALA A 191 -15.31 0.16 2.06
CA ALA A 191 -15.20 1.21 3.08
C ALA A 191 -13.79 1.23 3.71
N PRO A 192 -13.23 2.41 4.06
CA PRO A 192 -11.98 2.51 4.80
C PRO A 192 -12.07 1.89 6.19
N VAL A 193 -11.03 1.20 6.63
CA VAL A 193 -10.94 0.67 8.00
C VAL A 193 -10.35 1.74 8.92
N LEU A 194 -11.18 2.40 9.72
CA LEU A 194 -10.78 3.50 10.59
C LEU A 194 -10.58 3.09 12.06
N SER A 195 -10.96 1.87 12.43
CA SER A 195 -10.96 1.37 13.81
C SER A 195 -9.61 1.39 14.52
N TYR A 196 -8.51 1.45 13.77
CA TYR A 196 -7.15 1.49 14.31
C TYR A 196 -6.56 2.90 14.39
N THR A 197 -7.30 3.92 13.98
CA THR A 197 -6.79 5.29 13.91
C THR A 197 -6.67 5.94 15.27
N ILE A 198 -5.51 6.56 15.54
CA ILE A 198 -5.24 7.30 16.76
C ILE A 198 -4.80 8.72 16.39
N ASN A 199 -5.37 9.71 17.07
CA ASN A 199 -4.92 11.09 16.97
C ASN A 199 -3.78 11.34 17.96
N VAL A 200 -2.62 11.75 17.42
CA VAL A 200 -1.41 12.01 18.21
C VAL A 200 -0.99 13.46 18.00
N GLN A 201 -0.76 14.17 19.11
CA GLN A 201 -0.24 15.54 19.06
C GLN A 201 1.29 15.53 18.86
N PRO A 202 1.83 16.47 18.07
CA PRO A 202 3.26 16.58 17.86
C PRO A 202 3.96 17.01 19.16
N GLY A 203 5.01 16.25 19.54
CA GLY A 203 5.83 16.58 20.71
C GLY A 203 6.70 17.84 20.52
N ILE A 204 7.22 18.38 21.60
CA ILE A 204 8.00 19.63 21.63
C ILE A 204 9.24 19.53 20.72
N VAL A 205 9.98 18.42 20.78
CA VAL A 205 11.20 18.22 19.97
C VAL A 205 10.86 18.25 18.47
N LYS A 206 9.78 17.60 18.07
CA LYS A 206 9.28 17.64 16.68
C LYS A 206 9.00 19.07 16.24
N LYS A 207 8.24 19.81 17.05
CA LYS A 207 7.88 21.22 16.78
C LYS A 207 9.12 22.11 16.66
N ALA A 208 10.08 21.96 17.57
CA ALA A 208 11.32 22.73 17.55
C ALA A 208 12.17 22.49 16.29
N ILE A 209 12.35 21.22 15.89
CA ILE A 209 13.09 20.90 14.66
C ILE A 209 12.31 21.38 13.41
N GLU A 210 11.00 21.26 13.40
CA GLU A 210 10.17 21.76 12.29
C GLU A 210 10.31 23.30 12.17
N ALA A 211 10.25 24.03 13.28
CA ALA A 211 10.44 25.49 13.28
C ALA A 211 11.85 25.90 12.80
N LEU A 212 12.89 25.17 13.25
CA LEU A 212 14.26 25.44 12.85
C LEU A 212 14.53 25.21 11.36
N LEU A 213 13.87 24.22 10.76
CA LEU A 213 14.09 23.83 9.35
C LEU A 213 12.99 24.32 8.39
N GLN A 214 12.04 25.13 8.86
CA GLN A 214 10.99 25.69 8.01
C GLN A 214 11.38 27.06 7.44
N ASN A 215 12.47 27.07 6.69
CA ASN A 215 13.08 28.26 6.11
C ASN A 215 13.86 27.87 4.84
N PRO A 216 14.45 28.83 4.09
CA PRO A 216 15.24 28.55 2.88
C PRO A 216 16.39 27.57 3.07
N ILE A 217 17.03 27.54 4.26
CA ILE A 217 18.08 26.54 4.57
C ILE A 217 17.50 25.12 4.56
N GLY A 218 16.32 24.93 5.15
CA GLY A 218 15.58 23.68 5.07
C GLY A 218 15.22 23.27 3.63
N ASP A 219 14.89 24.25 2.75
CA ASP A 219 14.62 23.97 1.34
C ASP A 219 15.89 23.50 0.60
N MET A 220 17.02 24.14 0.88
CA MET A 220 18.31 23.73 0.32
C MET A 220 18.71 22.33 0.79
N LEU A 221 18.55 22.05 2.09
CA LEU A 221 18.85 20.74 2.66
C LEU A 221 17.96 19.64 2.07
N ASP A 222 16.65 19.88 1.97
CA ASP A 222 15.69 18.92 1.40
C ASP A 222 16.03 18.60 -0.06
N ASN A 223 16.36 19.62 -0.87
CA ASN A 223 16.79 19.45 -2.27
C ASN A 223 18.13 18.70 -2.38
N PHE A 224 19.09 18.99 -1.49
CA PHE A 224 20.35 18.26 -1.43
C PHE A 224 20.16 16.78 -1.13
N LEU A 225 19.30 16.44 -0.16
CA LEU A 225 19.01 15.07 0.23
C LEU A 225 18.27 14.30 -0.88
N LEU A 226 17.37 14.97 -1.62
CA LEU A 226 16.75 14.42 -2.83
C LEU A 226 17.83 14.02 -3.85
N LYS A 227 18.69 14.98 -4.26
CA LYS A 227 19.75 14.72 -5.25
C LYS A 227 20.66 13.58 -4.82
N LYS A 228 21.14 13.60 -3.57
CA LYS A 228 22.00 12.53 -3.01
C LYS A 228 21.32 11.17 -2.98
N THR A 229 20.00 11.11 -2.75
CA THR A 229 19.26 9.85 -2.78
C THR A 229 19.16 9.29 -4.19
N ILE A 230 18.82 10.13 -5.18
CA ILE A 230 18.75 9.74 -6.59
C ILE A 230 20.12 9.24 -7.08
N GLU A 231 21.19 10.00 -6.84
CA GLU A 231 22.57 9.61 -7.20
C GLU A 231 22.96 8.25 -6.61
N ARG A 232 22.62 8.03 -5.34
CA ARG A 232 22.89 6.77 -4.65
C ARG A 232 22.12 5.61 -5.28
N TRP A 233 20.85 5.79 -5.62
CA TRP A 233 20.03 4.72 -6.20
C TRP A 233 20.47 4.42 -7.64
N ARG A 234 20.78 5.41 -8.45
CA ARG A 234 21.33 5.21 -9.80
C ARG A 234 22.64 4.43 -9.78
N ARG A 235 23.52 4.73 -8.79
CA ARG A 235 24.77 3.96 -8.61
C ARG A 235 24.54 2.52 -8.12
N LYS A 236 23.47 2.30 -7.37
CA LYS A 236 23.15 0.97 -6.82
C LYS A 236 22.45 0.07 -7.83
N TYR A 237 21.73 0.64 -8.78
CA TYR A 237 20.93 -0.05 -9.79
C TYR A 237 21.25 0.51 -11.18
N PRO A 238 22.49 0.40 -11.65
CA PRO A 238 22.91 0.96 -12.93
C PRO A 238 22.27 0.26 -14.13
N GLU A 239 21.84 -1.00 -13.95
CA GLU A 239 21.21 -1.84 -14.95
C GLU A 239 19.77 -1.47 -15.29
N LEU A 240 19.12 -0.65 -14.45
CA LEU A 240 17.72 -0.30 -14.68
C LEU A 240 17.59 0.76 -15.78
N ALA A 241 16.76 0.48 -16.79
CA ALA A 241 16.34 1.49 -17.76
C ALA A 241 15.66 2.68 -17.07
N ALA A 242 15.66 3.84 -17.71
CA ALA A 242 15.14 5.07 -17.11
C ALA A 242 13.67 4.95 -16.68
N GLU A 243 12.86 4.28 -17.49
CA GLU A 243 11.43 4.04 -17.22
C GLU A 243 11.22 3.11 -16.01
N ASP A 244 11.96 2.00 -15.96
CA ASP A 244 11.91 1.06 -14.83
C ASP A 244 12.42 1.68 -13.54
N PHE A 245 13.46 2.53 -13.65
CA PHE A 245 13.97 3.28 -12.51
C PHE A 245 12.91 4.26 -11.99
N GLU A 246 12.25 5.02 -12.85
CA GLU A 246 11.17 5.94 -12.45
C GLU A 246 9.99 5.19 -11.83
N LEU A 247 9.62 4.05 -12.38
CA LEU A 247 8.52 3.24 -11.85
C LEU A 247 8.82 2.66 -10.46
N GLN A 248 10.06 2.18 -10.25
CA GLN A 248 10.47 1.52 -8.99
C GLN A 248 10.96 2.50 -7.92
N PHE A 249 11.61 3.60 -8.33
CA PHE A 249 12.29 4.56 -7.47
C PHE A 249 11.86 6.00 -7.73
N ARG A 250 10.56 6.23 -7.99
CA ARG A 250 10.08 7.60 -8.20
C ARG A 250 10.56 8.53 -7.10
N SER A 251 11.32 9.55 -7.48
CA SER A 251 12.00 10.46 -6.58
C SER A 251 11.87 11.88 -7.08
N ARG A 252 10.82 12.54 -6.67
CA ARG A 252 10.54 13.95 -6.98
C ARG A 252 10.47 14.76 -5.69
N LYS A 253 10.38 16.07 -5.79
CA LYS A 253 10.32 16.95 -4.60
C LYS A 253 9.25 16.53 -3.59
N ASN A 254 8.13 16.05 -4.08
CA ASN A 254 6.89 15.78 -3.34
C ASN A 254 6.47 14.31 -3.28
N VAL A 255 7.24 13.41 -3.87
CA VAL A 255 6.97 11.96 -3.83
C VAL A 255 8.26 11.16 -3.76
N CYS A 256 8.24 10.12 -2.95
CA CYS A 256 9.27 9.09 -2.92
C CYS A 256 8.62 7.72 -2.84
N LYS A 257 8.77 6.94 -3.90
CA LYS A 257 8.36 5.54 -3.98
C LYS A 257 9.60 4.67 -4.02
N ARG A 258 9.59 3.54 -3.31
CA ARG A 258 10.68 2.55 -3.34
C ARG A 258 10.09 1.15 -3.39
N HIS A 259 9.96 0.62 -4.60
CA HIS A 259 9.45 -0.74 -4.85
C HIS A 259 10.48 -1.55 -5.65
N THR A 260 11.50 -2.04 -4.97
CA THR A 260 12.70 -2.69 -5.57
C THR A 260 12.43 -4.01 -6.33
N LYS A 261 11.23 -4.58 -6.24
CA LYS A 261 10.92 -5.88 -6.84
C LYS A 261 10.12 -5.81 -8.14
N GLY A 262 9.87 -4.61 -8.68
CA GLY A 262 9.04 -4.43 -9.88
C GLY A 262 7.64 -5.06 -9.77
N PHE A 263 7.11 -5.12 -8.53
CA PHE A 263 5.92 -5.89 -8.19
C PHE A 263 4.67 -5.41 -8.93
N GLN A 264 4.55 -4.11 -9.12
CA GLN A 264 3.44 -3.50 -9.88
C GLN A 264 3.38 -4.03 -11.31
N ASN A 265 4.50 -4.00 -12.04
CA ASN A 265 4.55 -4.51 -13.42
C ASN A 265 4.19 -6.00 -13.49
N LYS A 266 4.73 -6.81 -12.57
CA LYS A 266 4.43 -8.24 -12.53
C LYS A 266 2.94 -8.50 -12.32
N VAL A 267 2.29 -7.78 -11.41
CA VAL A 267 0.85 -7.92 -11.15
C VAL A 267 0.03 -7.49 -12.36
N LEU A 268 0.33 -6.34 -12.95
CA LEU A 268 -0.40 -5.84 -14.11
C LEU A 268 -0.23 -6.74 -15.33
N GLN A 269 0.99 -7.17 -15.65
CA GLN A 269 1.26 -8.11 -16.75
C GLN A 269 0.52 -9.43 -16.56
N GLN A 270 0.50 -9.96 -15.34
CA GLN A 270 -0.21 -11.20 -15.09
C GLN A 270 -1.73 -11.05 -15.17
N LEU A 271 -2.27 -9.90 -14.76
CA LEU A 271 -3.69 -9.57 -14.93
C LEU A 271 -4.06 -9.55 -16.42
N GLU A 272 -3.25 -8.88 -17.26
CA GLU A 272 -3.44 -8.83 -18.71
C GLU A 272 -3.35 -10.23 -19.35
N THR A 273 -2.40 -11.05 -18.92
CA THR A 273 -2.27 -12.44 -19.40
C THR A 273 -3.50 -13.26 -19.05
N LEU A 274 -4.01 -13.14 -17.82
CA LEU A 274 -5.22 -13.86 -17.39
C LEU A 274 -6.46 -13.39 -18.14
N ARG A 275 -6.59 -12.09 -18.41
CA ARG A 275 -7.68 -11.54 -19.22
C ARG A 275 -7.64 -12.08 -20.65
N ALA A 276 -6.49 -12.01 -21.30
CA ALA A 276 -6.31 -12.50 -22.67
C ALA A 276 -6.60 -14.01 -22.79
N ASP A 277 -6.14 -14.81 -21.81
CA ASP A 277 -6.43 -16.26 -21.75
C ASP A 277 -7.94 -16.53 -21.61
N TYR A 278 -8.62 -15.79 -20.73
CA TYR A 278 -10.05 -15.89 -20.54
C TYR A 278 -10.82 -15.49 -21.83
N GLU A 279 -10.50 -14.35 -22.42
CA GLU A 279 -11.12 -13.89 -23.67
C GLU A 279 -10.94 -14.91 -24.82
N THR A 280 -9.75 -15.50 -24.91
CA THR A 280 -9.44 -16.54 -25.92
C THR A 280 -10.28 -17.79 -25.70
N ARG A 281 -10.47 -18.23 -24.46
CA ARG A 281 -11.21 -19.44 -24.13
C ARG A 281 -12.74 -19.27 -24.22
N THR A 282 -13.23 -18.09 -23.90
CA THR A 282 -14.68 -17.86 -23.79
C THR A 282 -15.28 -17.08 -24.94
N GLY A 283 -14.47 -16.39 -25.76
CA GLY A 283 -14.93 -15.44 -26.76
C GLY A 283 -15.54 -14.15 -26.21
N VAL A 284 -15.55 -13.99 -24.85
CA VAL A 284 -16.10 -12.81 -24.17
C VAL A 284 -15.00 -11.81 -23.91
N LYS A 285 -15.13 -10.58 -24.47
CA LYS A 285 -14.20 -9.50 -24.16
C LYS A 285 -14.46 -8.91 -22.79
N LEU A 286 -13.40 -8.80 -21.99
CA LEU A 286 -13.41 -8.15 -20.68
C LEU A 286 -13.01 -6.67 -20.84
N SER A 287 -13.93 -5.77 -20.55
CA SER A 287 -13.71 -4.31 -20.59
C SER A 287 -12.84 -3.83 -19.43
#